data_b06f8c72ecb9535654734d807328a9c6
#
_entry.id   b06f8c72ecb9535654734d807328a9c6
#
_cell.length_a   1.000
_cell.length_b   1.000
_cell.length_c   1.000
_cell.angle_alpha   90.00
_cell.angle_beta   90.00
_cell.angle_gamma   90.00
#
_symmetry.space_group_name_H-M   'P 1'
#
loop_
_entity.id
_entity.type
_entity.pdbx_description
1 polymer ?
#
loop_
_entity_poly.entity_id
_entity_poly.type
_entity_poly.pdbx_seq_one_letter_code
_entity_poly.pdbx_strand_id
1 'polypeptide(L)'
;TDVVAPGAAAQAYEAENAAKTIDLDDASTTDLTNFKQNGHKERYAYLANGAPARVGYHVTFTKPVVLESRFGSFVFQPTQMTAGYPDRSPVTITGERPAVPTLSGDTKVATFNVLNYFSDLGENEPGCKGYEDRNHKYVTDKNCKLRGAWSSQAFANQQTKIVQAINT
;
A
#
# COMPACT_ATOMS: atom_id res chain seq x y z
N THR A 1 15.81 2.88 10.83
CA THR A 1 16.89 2.17 11.53
C THR A 1 17.61 1.15 10.68
N ASP A 2 17.11 0.82 9.50
CA ASP A 2 17.81 -0.07 8.55
C ASP A 2 18.99 0.62 7.87
N VAL A 3 19.00 1.96 7.88
CA VAL A 3 20.04 2.78 7.24
C VAL A 3 21.02 3.35 8.25
N VAL A 4 20.53 3.76 9.42
CA VAL A 4 21.34 4.38 10.49
C VAL A 4 21.02 3.76 11.84
N ALA A 5 21.99 3.84 12.78
CA ALA A 5 21.82 3.36 14.15
C ALA A 5 20.67 4.06 14.88
N PRO A 6 19.94 3.38 15.77
CA PRO A 6 18.91 4.00 16.62
C PRO A 6 19.46 5.15 17.48
N GLY A 7 18.60 6.08 17.86
CA GLY A 7 18.94 7.24 18.69
C GLY A 7 19.14 8.51 17.88
N ALA A 8 20.07 9.36 18.26
CA ALA A 8 20.27 10.69 17.67
C ALA A 8 20.53 10.66 16.16
N ALA A 9 21.25 9.63 15.67
CA ALA A 9 21.48 9.46 14.23
C ALA A 9 20.19 9.20 13.46
N ALA A 10 19.29 8.37 13.98
CA ALA A 10 18.00 8.11 13.37
C ALA A 10 17.10 9.34 13.36
N GLN A 11 17.09 10.11 14.46
CA GLN A 11 16.34 11.36 14.55
C GLN A 11 16.84 12.41 13.55
N ALA A 12 18.16 12.57 13.41
CA ALA A 12 18.74 13.47 12.43
C ALA A 12 18.39 13.05 10.99
N TYR A 13 18.45 11.76 10.68
CA TYR A 13 18.08 11.22 9.38
C TYR A 13 16.59 11.41 9.07
N GLU A 14 15.72 11.23 10.08
CA GLU A 14 14.30 11.50 9.94
C GLU A 14 14.01 12.99 9.64
N ALA A 15 14.66 13.88 10.36
CA ALA A 15 14.54 15.33 10.13
C ALA A 15 15.03 15.73 8.73
N GLU A 16 16.15 15.16 8.27
CA GLU A 16 16.66 15.36 6.92
C GLU A 16 15.68 14.85 5.85
N ASN A 17 15.10 13.67 6.05
CA ASN A 17 14.11 13.12 5.15
C ASN A 17 12.84 13.97 5.12
N ALA A 18 12.34 14.41 6.27
CA ALA A 18 11.19 15.29 6.36
C ALA A 18 11.41 16.59 5.58
N ALA A 19 12.59 17.18 5.66
CA ALA A 19 12.94 18.40 4.93
C ALA A 19 13.01 18.21 3.40
N LYS A 20 13.17 16.98 2.93
CA LYS A 20 13.24 16.61 1.50
C LYS A 20 11.93 16.01 0.97
N THR A 21 10.96 15.78 1.84
CA THR A 21 9.68 15.17 1.45
C THR A 21 8.84 16.15 0.67
N ILE A 22 8.35 15.71 -0.48
CA ILE A 22 7.38 16.41 -1.32
C ILE A 22 6.26 15.41 -1.64
N ASP A 23 5.02 15.82 -1.42
CA ASP A 23 3.86 14.99 -1.73
C ASP A 23 3.54 15.07 -3.24
N LEU A 24 2.97 14.02 -3.79
CA LEU A 24 2.41 14.00 -5.14
C LEU A 24 0.90 13.83 -5.04
N ASP A 25 0.16 14.84 -5.41
CA ASP A 25 -1.30 14.90 -5.37
C ASP A 25 -1.91 14.31 -6.66
N ASP A 26 -3.21 14.11 -6.67
CA ASP A 26 -3.98 13.62 -7.82
C ASP A 26 -4.82 14.71 -8.51
N ALA A 27 -4.68 15.96 -8.06
CA ALA A 27 -5.46 17.13 -8.48
C ALA A 27 -6.99 16.92 -8.35
N SER A 28 -7.41 16.19 -7.31
CA SER A 28 -8.82 15.94 -6.99
C SER A 28 -9.13 16.31 -5.55
N THR A 29 -10.34 16.75 -5.30
CA THR A 29 -10.89 16.91 -3.94
C THR A 29 -11.66 15.67 -3.48
N THR A 30 -11.74 14.65 -4.33
CA THR A 30 -12.47 13.42 -4.03
C THR A 30 -11.63 12.52 -3.12
N ASP A 31 -12.16 12.18 -1.96
CA ASP A 31 -11.57 11.15 -1.12
C ASP A 31 -11.81 9.76 -1.72
N LEU A 32 -10.76 9.18 -2.30
CA LEU A 32 -10.82 7.87 -2.96
C LEU A 32 -11.00 6.71 -1.96
N THR A 33 -10.88 6.97 -0.67
CA THR A 33 -11.11 5.98 0.39
C THR A 33 -12.51 6.07 1.00
N ASN A 34 -13.27 7.12 0.67
CA ASN A 34 -14.57 7.38 1.27
C ASN A 34 -15.70 6.68 0.50
N PHE A 35 -16.27 5.63 1.08
CA PHE A 35 -17.39 4.87 0.50
C PHE A 35 -18.69 5.66 0.30
N LYS A 36 -18.87 6.79 0.97
CA LYS A 36 -20.01 7.67 0.78
C LYS A 36 -19.89 8.55 -0.46
N GLN A 37 -18.69 8.70 -0.99
CA GLN A 37 -18.41 9.41 -2.22
C GLN A 37 -18.18 8.41 -3.35
N ASN A 38 -18.57 8.77 -4.57
CA ASN A 38 -18.36 7.89 -5.73
C ASN A 38 -16.86 7.64 -6.05
N GLY A 39 -15.96 8.42 -5.45
CA GLY A 39 -14.53 8.31 -5.63
C GLY A 39 -13.93 6.96 -5.22
N HIS A 40 -14.56 6.20 -4.32
CA HIS A 40 -14.08 4.86 -3.93
C HIS A 40 -14.03 3.86 -5.09
N LYS A 41 -14.74 4.12 -6.17
CA LYS A 41 -14.73 3.30 -7.40
C LYS A 41 -13.52 3.58 -8.28
N GLU A 42 -12.92 4.73 -8.11
CA GLU A 42 -11.77 5.16 -8.89
C GLU A 42 -10.47 4.60 -8.31
N ARG A 43 -9.50 4.38 -9.16
CA ARG A 43 -8.16 4.02 -8.74
C ARG A 43 -7.26 5.24 -8.76
N TYR A 44 -6.29 5.25 -7.86
CA TYR A 44 -5.15 6.16 -8.02
C TYR A 44 -4.48 5.90 -9.36
N ALA A 45 -4.28 6.94 -10.14
CA ALA A 45 -3.65 6.83 -11.45
C ALA A 45 -2.26 6.17 -11.38
N TYR A 46 -1.54 6.41 -10.28
CA TYR A 46 -0.21 5.86 -10.02
C TYR A 46 -0.19 4.34 -9.80
N LEU A 47 -1.34 3.72 -9.56
CA LEU A 47 -1.50 2.28 -9.29
C LEU A 47 -2.42 1.59 -10.30
N ALA A 48 -2.90 2.32 -11.29
CA ALA A 48 -3.96 1.83 -12.18
C ALA A 48 -3.54 0.69 -13.10
N ASN A 49 -2.27 0.63 -13.47
CA ASN A 49 -1.70 -0.44 -14.29
C ASN A 49 -1.35 -1.71 -13.51
N GLY A 50 -1.66 -1.75 -12.21
CA GLY A 50 -1.36 -2.89 -11.34
C GLY A 50 0.09 -2.98 -10.87
N ALA A 51 0.96 -2.07 -11.31
CA ALA A 51 2.32 -1.98 -10.80
C ALA A 51 2.30 -1.44 -9.35
N PRO A 52 3.03 -2.05 -8.42
CA PRO A 52 3.08 -1.55 -7.06
C PRO A 52 3.95 -0.29 -6.98
N ALA A 53 3.51 0.69 -6.18
CA ALA A 53 4.36 1.75 -5.68
C ALA A 53 4.90 1.31 -4.31
N ARG A 54 6.21 1.19 -4.17
CA ARG A 54 6.87 0.74 -2.95
C ARG A 54 7.89 1.76 -2.48
N VAL A 55 8.18 1.74 -1.19
CA VAL A 55 9.31 2.48 -0.64
C VAL A 55 10.59 2.05 -1.34
N GLY A 56 11.44 3.00 -1.71
CA GLY A 56 12.67 2.76 -2.46
C GLY A 56 12.50 2.71 -3.98
N TYR A 57 11.28 2.81 -4.51
CA TYR A 57 11.07 2.90 -5.95
C TYR A 57 11.37 4.32 -6.45
N HIS A 58 11.79 4.40 -7.71
CA HIS A 58 12.07 5.64 -8.40
C HIS A 58 10.81 6.21 -9.03
N VAL A 59 10.62 7.52 -8.89
CA VAL A 59 9.55 8.28 -9.53
C VAL A 59 10.16 9.18 -10.57
N THR A 60 9.74 9.04 -11.83
CA THR A 60 10.19 9.86 -12.95
C THR A 60 9.04 10.68 -13.47
N PHE A 61 9.18 12.00 -13.47
CA PHE A 61 8.18 12.90 -14.06
C PHE A 61 8.23 12.82 -15.58
N THR A 62 7.07 12.54 -16.18
CA THR A 62 6.87 12.43 -17.64
C THR A 62 6.00 13.55 -18.20
N LYS A 63 5.34 14.31 -17.32
CA LYS A 63 4.51 15.48 -17.66
C LYS A 63 4.79 16.61 -16.68
N PRO A 64 4.53 17.86 -17.06
CA PRO A 64 4.66 19.00 -16.14
C PRO A 64 3.76 18.86 -14.92
N VAL A 65 4.26 19.35 -13.78
CA VAL A 65 3.53 19.50 -12.52
C VAL A 65 3.74 20.90 -11.97
N VAL A 66 2.85 21.36 -11.13
CA VAL A 66 2.96 22.63 -10.42
C VAL A 66 3.41 22.37 -8.99
N LEU A 67 4.47 23.02 -8.56
CA LEU A 67 4.88 23.00 -7.15
C LEU A 67 4.02 23.98 -6.37
N GLU A 68 3.32 23.48 -5.37
CA GLU A 68 2.45 24.24 -4.48
C GLU A 68 2.92 24.08 -3.02
N SER A 69 2.74 25.11 -2.20
CA SER A 69 2.85 25.00 -0.74
C SER A 69 1.45 24.94 -0.14
N ARG A 70 1.11 23.84 0.51
CA ARG A 70 -0.23 23.57 1.01
C ARG A 70 -0.19 22.77 2.31
N PHE A 71 -0.96 23.20 3.31
CA PHE A 71 -1.05 22.54 4.62
C PHE A 71 0.31 22.30 5.32
N GLY A 72 1.29 23.16 5.07
CA GLY A 72 2.62 23.05 5.69
C GLY A 72 3.59 22.11 4.96
N SER A 73 3.20 21.57 3.80
CA SER A 73 4.04 20.72 2.95
C SER A 73 4.20 21.32 1.55
N PHE A 74 5.22 20.88 0.84
CA PHE A 74 5.31 21.08 -0.60
C PHE A 74 4.61 19.94 -1.32
N VAL A 75 3.86 20.28 -2.38
CA VAL A 75 3.05 19.32 -3.12
C VAL A 75 3.25 19.53 -4.61
N PHE A 76 3.50 18.45 -5.34
CA PHE A 76 3.44 18.45 -6.79
C PHE A 76 2.00 18.21 -7.23
N GLN A 77 1.39 19.22 -7.82
CA GLN A 77 0.04 19.15 -8.40
C GLN A 77 0.13 18.79 -9.88
N PRO A 78 -0.52 17.71 -10.32
CA PRO A 78 -0.73 17.47 -11.74
C PRO A 78 -1.51 18.62 -12.38
N THR A 79 -1.23 18.91 -13.63
CA THR A 79 -1.94 19.95 -14.40
C THR A 79 -3.36 19.56 -14.81
N GLN A 80 -3.75 18.29 -14.54
CA GLN A 80 -5.07 17.74 -14.79
C GLN A 80 -5.40 16.74 -13.68
N MET A 81 -6.69 16.63 -13.33
CA MET A 81 -7.16 15.59 -12.41
C MET A 81 -6.79 14.20 -12.95
N THR A 82 -6.15 13.41 -12.09
CA THR A 82 -5.66 12.07 -12.45
C THR A 82 -6.54 10.95 -11.91
N ALA A 83 -7.36 11.22 -10.88
CA ALA A 83 -8.29 10.25 -10.30
C ALA A 83 -9.24 9.69 -11.37
N GLY A 84 -9.24 8.37 -11.56
CA GLY A 84 -10.02 7.70 -12.62
C GLY A 84 -9.42 7.78 -14.03
N TYR A 85 -8.30 8.48 -14.21
CA TYR A 85 -7.67 8.69 -15.52
C TYR A 85 -6.19 8.31 -15.47
N PRO A 86 -5.87 7.00 -15.57
CA PRO A 86 -4.48 6.51 -15.44
C PRO A 86 -3.53 7.07 -16.50
N ASP A 87 -4.02 7.38 -17.69
CA ASP A 87 -3.28 8.01 -18.79
C ASP A 87 -2.84 9.45 -18.48
N ARG A 88 -3.45 10.08 -17.47
CA ARG A 88 -3.11 11.44 -17.02
C ARG A 88 -2.02 11.45 -15.95
N SER A 89 -1.56 10.30 -15.46
CA SER A 89 -0.44 10.27 -14.51
C SER A 89 0.73 11.11 -15.01
N PRO A 90 1.26 12.04 -14.20
CA PRO A 90 2.43 12.83 -14.58
C PRO A 90 3.74 12.10 -14.31
N VAL A 91 3.67 10.87 -13.75
CA VAL A 91 4.85 10.11 -13.37
C VAL A 91 4.76 8.66 -13.83
N THR A 92 5.93 8.06 -13.98
CA THR A 92 6.13 6.61 -13.96
C THR A 92 6.85 6.23 -12.68
N ILE A 93 6.46 5.09 -12.09
CA ILE A 93 7.07 4.54 -10.89
C ILE A 93 7.74 3.23 -11.28
N THR A 94 9.05 3.15 -11.05
CA THR A 94 9.86 1.98 -11.41
C THR A 94 10.69 1.51 -10.24
N GLY A 95 10.89 0.22 -10.13
CA GLY A 95 11.71 -0.40 -9.12
C GLY A 95 11.56 -1.91 -9.15
N GLU A 96 12.50 -2.57 -8.55
CA GLU A 96 12.51 -4.03 -8.45
C GLU A 96 12.43 -4.46 -6.99
N ARG A 97 11.91 -5.63 -6.77
CA ARG A 97 12.03 -6.27 -5.46
C ARG A 97 13.50 -6.61 -5.22
N PRO A 98 14.00 -6.45 -3.99
CA PRO A 98 15.31 -7.00 -3.63
C PRO A 98 15.36 -8.48 -4.02
N ALA A 99 16.50 -8.91 -4.55
CA ALA A 99 16.72 -10.32 -4.81
C ALA A 99 16.64 -11.12 -3.51
N VAL A 100 16.19 -12.36 -3.62
CA VAL A 100 16.22 -13.28 -2.47
C VAL A 100 17.67 -13.45 -2.03
N PRO A 101 18.00 -13.24 -0.74
CA PRO A 101 19.37 -13.35 -0.28
C PRO A 101 19.88 -14.79 -0.45
N THR A 102 21.10 -14.93 -0.95
CA THR A 102 21.77 -16.22 -0.98
C THR A 102 22.22 -16.58 0.44
N LEU A 103 21.65 -17.63 0.99
CA LEU A 103 21.98 -18.12 2.33
C LEU A 103 22.98 -19.28 2.20
N SER A 104 24.05 -19.23 3.00
CA SER A 104 25.00 -20.32 3.17
C SER A 104 24.68 -21.12 4.44
N GLY A 105 25.10 -22.39 4.48
CA GLY A 105 24.91 -23.30 5.61
C GLY A 105 23.91 -24.41 5.32
N ASP A 106 24.02 -25.50 6.10
CA ASP A 106 23.23 -26.72 5.92
C ASP A 106 21.81 -26.59 6.48
N THR A 107 21.62 -25.67 7.43
CA THR A 107 20.32 -25.40 8.05
C THR A 107 19.91 -23.94 7.80
N LYS A 108 18.72 -23.76 7.27
CA LYS A 108 18.13 -22.43 7.04
C LYS A 108 16.94 -22.24 7.98
N VAL A 109 16.92 -21.11 8.67
CA VAL A 109 15.82 -20.75 9.57
C VAL A 109 15.23 -19.43 9.08
N ALA A 110 13.90 -19.38 8.94
CA ALA A 110 13.16 -18.19 8.56
C ALA A 110 12.11 -17.85 9.63
N THR A 111 11.91 -16.56 9.87
CA THR A 111 10.76 -16.06 10.62
C THR A 111 9.81 -15.39 9.64
N PHE A 112 8.53 -15.73 9.71
CA PHE A 112 7.54 -15.20 8.80
C PHE A 112 6.24 -14.87 9.53
N ASN A 113 5.94 -13.58 9.68
CA ASN A 113 4.68 -13.13 10.23
C ASN A 113 3.62 -13.12 9.14
N VAL A 114 2.68 -14.05 9.21
CA VAL A 114 1.61 -14.21 8.22
C VAL A 114 0.39 -13.33 8.48
N LEU A 115 0.39 -12.53 9.54
CA LEU A 115 -0.71 -11.64 9.98
C LEU A 115 -2.08 -12.33 9.97
N ASN A 116 -2.80 -12.29 11.06
CA ASN A 116 -4.24 -12.63 11.12
C ASN A 116 -4.67 -13.84 10.25
N TYR A 117 -3.88 -14.91 10.25
CA TYR A 117 -4.18 -16.13 9.50
C TYR A 117 -4.90 -17.11 10.42
N PHE A 118 -6.22 -17.06 10.38
CA PHE A 118 -7.12 -17.86 11.22
C PHE A 118 -8.09 -18.64 10.36
N SER A 119 -8.43 -19.86 10.77
CA SER A 119 -9.42 -20.71 10.11
C SER A 119 -10.88 -20.29 10.38
N ASP A 120 -11.09 -19.50 11.44
CA ASP A 120 -12.41 -18.96 11.75
C ASP A 120 -12.70 -17.78 10.80
N LEU A 121 -13.80 -17.91 10.06
CA LEU A 121 -14.18 -16.93 9.02
C LEU A 121 -15.25 -15.98 9.55
N GLY A 122 -15.11 -14.71 9.22
CA GLY A 122 -16.05 -13.68 9.65
C GLY A 122 -17.48 -13.93 9.18
N GLU A 123 -17.69 -14.53 8.01
CA GLU A 123 -19.01 -14.87 7.47
C GLU A 123 -19.77 -15.89 8.32
N ASN A 124 -19.08 -16.69 9.13
CA ASN A 124 -19.63 -17.72 10.00
C ASN A 124 -19.90 -17.22 11.43
N GLU A 125 -19.47 -15.99 11.77
CA GLU A 125 -19.62 -15.45 13.11
C GLU A 125 -20.86 -14.53 13.21
N PRO A 126 -21.86 -14.87 14.02
CA PRO A 126 -23.06 -14.06 14.19
C PRO A 126 -22.75 -12.64 14.69
N GLY A 127 -23.30 -11.63 14.03
CA GLY A 127 -23.11 -10.22 14.40
C GLY A 127 -21.79 -9.60 14.01
N CYS A 128 -20.91 -10.36 13.41
CA CYS A 128 -19.65 -9.87 12.84
C CYS A 128 -19.91 -9.00 11.60
N LYS A 129 -19.03 -8.02 11.38
CA LYS A 129 -19.03 -7.18 10.17
C LYS A 129 -17.66 -7.19 9.55
N GLY A 130 -17.62 -7.13 8.22
CA GLY A 130 -16.37 -7.08 7.46
C GLY A 130 -15.95 -5.66 7.08
N TYR A 131 -14.68 -5.52 6.72
CA TYR A 131 -14.22 -4.41 5.90
C TYR A 131 -14.56 -4.70 4.44
N GLU A 132 -15.11 -3.71 3.77
CA GLU A 132 -15.50 -3.80 2.38
C GLU A 132 -14.36 -3.39 1.45
N ASP A 133 -14.27 -4.06 0.32
CA ASP A 133 -13.51 -3.55 -0.81
C ASP A 133 -14.31 -2.45 -1.55
N ARG A 134 -13.73 -1.87 -2.59
CA ARG A 134 -14.38 -0.83 -3.41
C ARG A 134 -15.66 -1.29 -4.13
N ASN A 135 -15.94 -2.59 -4.19
CA ASN A 135 -17.16 -3.17 -4.77
C ASN A 135 -18.18 -3.56 -3.69
N HIS A 136 -18.01 -3.08 -2.45
CA HIS A 136 -18.83 -3.40 -1.29
C HIS A 136 -18.86 -4.89 -0.93
N LYS A 137 -17.78 -5.61 -1.24
CA LYS A 137 -17.60 -7.01 -0.83
C LYS A 137 -16.72 -7.05 0.40
N TYR A 138 -17.14 -7.78 1.40
CA TYR A 138 -16.33 -8.03 2.59
C TYR A 138 -15.09 -8.85 2.23
N VAL A 139 -13.93 -8.39 2.67
CA VAL A 139 -12.63 -9.03 2.38
C VAL A 139 -11.91 -9.51 3.64
N THR A 140 -12.10 -8.80 4.75
CA THR A 140 -11.61 -9.19 6.07
C THR A 140 -12.60 -8.77 7.13
N ASP A 141 -12.51 -9.35 8.31
CA ASP A 141 -13.41 -9.01 9.40
C ASP A 141 -13.05 -7.67 10.07
N LYS A 142 -14.01 -7.06 10.74
CA LYS A 142 -13.85 -5.78 11.42
C LYS A 142 -14.10 -5.89 12.92
N ASN A 143 -15.22 -6.47 13.31
CA ASN A 143 -15.71 -6.52 14.68
C ASN A 143 -15.99 -7.96 15.11
N CYS A 144 -15.13 -8.87 14.72
CA CYS A 144 -15.20 -10.28 15.00
C CYS A 144 -14.25 -10.63 16.17
N LYS A 145 -14.38 -11.79 16.75
CA LYS A 145 -13.49 -12.27 17.83
C LYS A 145 -12.05 -12.38 17.34
N LEU A 146 -11.88 -12.86 16.11
CA LEU A 146 -10.58 -12.96 15.45
C LEU A 146 -10.60 -12.11 14.20
N ARG A 147 -9.53 -11.39 13.93
CA ARG A 147 -9.37 -10.61 12.69
C ARG A 147 -8.72 -11.48 11.64
N GLY A 148 -9.52 -12.22 10.89
CA GLY A 148 -9.06 -13.09 9.83
C GLY A 148 -9.68 -12.78 8.47
N ALA A 149 -9.70 -13.77 7.60
CA ALA A 149 -10.39 -13.69 6.33
C ALA A 149 -11.91 -13.66 6.54
N TRP A 150 -12.62 -12.86 5.74
CA TRP A 150 -14.08 -12.82 5.82
C TRP A 150 -14.71 -14.14 5.33
N SER A 151 -14.27 -14.65 4.20
CA SER A 151 -14.85 -15.83 3.54
C SER A 151 -13.82 -16.90 3.23
N SER A 152 -14.30 -18.09 2.91
CA SER A 152 -13.46 -19.20 2.45
C SER A 152 -12.61 -18.82 1.23
N GLN A 153 -13.16 -18.04 0.31
CA GLN A 153 -12.40 -17.55 -0.85
C GLN A 153 -11.29 -16.56 -0.44
N ALA A 154 -11.59 -15.63 0.48
CA ALA A 154 -10.59 -14.70 1.00
C ALA A 154 -9.47 -15.44 1.74
N PHE A 155 -9.82 -16.47 2.51
CA PHE A 155 -8.86 -17.36 3.20
C PHE A 155 -7.96 -18.11 2.21
N ALA A 156 -8.54 -18.72 1.18
CA ALA A 156 -7.78 -19.43 0.14
C ALA A 156 -6.82 -18.48 -0.60
N ASN A 157 -7.24 -17.25 -0.89
CA ASN A 157 -6.38 -16.22 -1.49
C ASN A 157 -5.21 -15.85 -0.56
N GLN A 158 -5.46 -15.70 0.74
CA GLN A 158 -4.42 -15.43 1.73
C GLN A 158 -3.43 -16.60 1.82
N GLN A 159 -3.92 -17.83 1.89
CA GLN A 159 -3.11 -19.03 1.92
C GLN A 159 -2.20 -19.13 0.68
N THR A 160 -2.76 -18.89 -0.50
CA THR A 160 -1.98 -18.89 -1.74
C THR A 160 -0.82 -17.90 -1.69
N LYS A 161 -1.05 -16.68 -1.19
CA LYS A 161 0.00 -15.67 -1.06
C LYS A 161 1.08 -16.07 -0.05
N ILE A 162 0.69 -16.68 1.08
CA ILE A 162 1.62 -17.20 2.09
C ILE A 162 2.50 -18.29 1.48
N VAL A 163 1.90 -19.28 0.81
CA VAL A 163 2.62 -20.38 0.16
C VAL A 163 3.58 -19.86 -0.90
N GLN A 164 3.14 -18.91 -1.73
CA GLN A 164 4.02 -18.27 -2.71
C GLN A 164 5.21 -17.58 -2.07
N ALA A 165 4.99 -16.86 -0.96
CA ALA A 165 6.07 -16.16 -0.26
C ALA A 165 7.07 -17.10 0.42
N ILE A 166 6.63 -18.31 0.82
CA ILE A 166 7.52 -19.32 1.40
C ILE A 166 8.36 -20.00 0.32
N ASN A 167 7.80 -20.19 -0.87
CA ASN A 167 8.44 -20.90 -1.98
C ASN A 167 9.33 -20.00 -2.86
N THR A 168 9.42 -18.72 -2.55
CA THR A 168 10.31 -17.77 -3.25
C THR A 168 11.68 -17.74 -2.59
#